data_05e629726a200a977d4d46755086723c
#
_entry.id   05e629726a200a977d4d46755086723c
#
_cell.length_a   1.000
_cell.length_b   1.000
_cell.length_c   1.000
_cell.angle_alpha   90.00
_cell.angle_beta   90.00
_cell.angle_gamma   90.00
#
_symmetry.space_group_name_H-M   'P 1'
#
loop_
_entity.id
_entity.type
_entity.pdbx_description
1 polymer ?
#
loop_
_entity_poly.entity_id
_entity_poly.type
_entity_poly.pdbx_seq_one_letter_code
_entity_poly.pdbx_strand_id
1 'polypeptide(L)'
;MNSIQDYRAFYASLIVRGTGSSNERLIAAFSSVEREHYVGKGPWQIAVVAGYIPTISDDPRLLYQDVLVGLATDRGINNGQPSLHATFLDACSPVEGEFVVHVGAGTGYYTAILAALVGPTGNVVAFEIQADLADRARDNLKHLPNVTVLSDSATEAHLPNADVIYVNAGATHPLASWLDALNVGGRLIFPLTPNDELGCMLLVTRATPSGYAASVVARVAFIPCVGARDDFTSKALAAALETQSIETVRSLHRGTNPDSTAWCIGTDWWLSTAEPTE
;
A
#
# COMPACT_ATOMS: atom_id res chain seq x y z
N MET A 1 8.38 -35.09 -3.72
CA MET A 1 7.35 -34.03 -3.57
C MET A 1 8.10 -32.73 -3.30
N ASN A 2 7.74 -31.64 -3.97
CA ASN A 2 8.36 -30.34 -3.69
C ASN A 2 8.00 -29.87 -2.28
N SER A 3 8.93 -29.25 -1.60
CA SER A 3 8.72 -28.65 -0.27
C SER A 3 7.80 -27.42 -0.35
N ILE A 4 7.20 -27.01 0.76
CA ILE A 4 6.45 -25.74 0.81
C ILE A 4 7.33 -24.56 0.43
N GLN A 5 8.63 -24.66 0.70
CA GLN A 5 9.61 -23.65 0.36
C GLN A 5 9.81 -23.50 -1.16
N ASP A 6 9.71 -24.60 -1.92
CA ASP A 6 9.76 -24.55 -3.39
C ASP A 6 8.53 -23.83 -3.95
N TYR A 7 7.34 -24.07 -3.37
CA TYR A 7 6.11 -23.36 -3.75
C TYR A 7 6.21 -21.87 -3.45
N ARG A 8 6.76 -21.50 -2.30
CA ARG A 8 6.95 -20.11 -1.89
C ARG A 8 7.93 -19.37 -2.80
N ALA A 9 9.07 -19.99 -3.12
CA ALA A 9 10.07 -19.44 -4.02
C ALA A 9 9.51 -19.26 -5.44
N PHE A 10 8.77 -20.25 -5.96
CA PHE A 10 8.10 -20.13 -7.26
C PHE A 10 7.04 -19.01 -7.27
N TYR A 11 6.19 -18.96 -6.24
CA TYR A 11 5.20 -17.91 -6.07
C TYR A 11 5.84 -16.52 -6.05
N ALA A 12 6.89 -16.30 -5.25
CA ALA A 12 7.60 -15.03 -5.18
C ALA A 12 8.12 -14.58 -6.56
N SER A 13 8.74 -15.52 -7.29
CA SER A 13 9.19 -15.27 -8.66
C SER A 13 8.02 -14.97 -9.62
N LEU A 14 6.93 -15.72 -9.54
CA LEU A 14 5.74 -15.53 -10.36
C LEU A 14 5.10 -14.14 -10.12
N ILE A 15 4.90 -13.78 -8.85
CA ILE A 15 4.27 -12.51 -8.46
C ILE A 15 5.12 -11.32 -8.92
N VAL A 16 6.41 -11.32 -8.66
CA VAL A 16 7.27 -10.17 -8.98
C VAL A 16 7.55 -10.09 -10.48
N ARG A 17 7.99 -11.19 -11.11
CA ARG A 17 8.30 -11.18 -12.55
C ARG A 17 7.04 -11.03 -13.42
N GLY A 18 5.89 -11.48 -12.92
CA GLY A 18 4.58 -11.30 -13.57
C GLY A 18 4.19 -9.82 -13.75
N THR A 19 4.73 -8.91 -12.95
CA THR A 19 4.55 -7.44 -13.11
C THR A 19 5.55 -6.79 -14.06
N GLY A 20 6.47 -7.57 -14.63
CA GLY A 20 7.59 -7.07 -15.47
C GLY A 20 8.83 -6.67 -14.66
N SER A 21 8.80 -6.80 -13.33
CA SER A 21 9.95 -6.48 -12.47
C SER A 21 10.99 -7.61 -12.45
N SER A 22 12.27 -7.24 -12.35
CA SER A 22 13.39 -8.14 -12.12
C SER A 22 14.06 -7.92 -10.76
N ASN A 23 13.36 -7.32 -9.81
CA ASN A 23 13.86 -6.96 -8.49
C ASN A 23 14.07 -8.21 -7.62
N GLU A 24 15.31 -8.71 -7.58
CA GLU A 24 15.66 -9.92 -6.82
C GLU A 24 15.51 -9.74 -5.30
N ARG A 25 15.65 -8.51 -4.77
CA ARG A 25 15.40 -8.23 -3.34
C ARG A 25 13.92 -8.41 -3.01
N LEU A 26 13.04 -7.94 -3.90
CA LEU A 26 11.60 -8.10 -3.74
C LEU A 26 11.19 -9.58 -3.85
N ILE A 27 11.77 -10.34 -4.78
CA ILE A 27 11.58 -11.80 -4.90
C ILE A 27 12.03 -12.49 -3.59
N ALA A 28 13.20 -12.14 -3.07
CA ALA A 28 13.71 -12.69 -1.82
C ALA A 28 12.79 -12.37 -0.62
N ALA A 29 12.27 -11.14 -0.53
CA ALA A 29 11.34 -10.73 0.53
C ALA A 29 10.03 -11.55 0.47
N PHE A 30 9.37 -11.66 -0.70
CA PHE A 30 8.18 -12.50 -0.86
C PHE A 30 8.44 -13.98 -0.59
N SER A 31 9.64 -14.47 -0.93
CA SER A 31 10.03 -15.88 -0.68
C SER A 31 10.32 -16.18 0.79
N SER A 32 10.77 -15.18 1.56
CA SER A 32 11.12 -15.36 2.98
C SER A 32 9.92 -15.30 3.92
N VAL A 33 8.82 -14.63 3.53
CA VAL A 33 7.66 -14.41 4.38
C VAL A 33 6.60 -15.50 4.16
N GLU A 34 6.28 -16.23 5.25
CA GLU A 34 5.29 -17.33 5.25
C GLU A 34 3.86 -16.78 5.24
N ARG A 35 3.23 -16.74 4.05
CA ARG A 35 1.89 -16.15 3.89
C ARG A 35 0.85 -16.75 4.82
N GLU A 36 0.90 -18.09 5.01
CA GLU A 36 0.02 -18.84 5.90
C GLU A 36 0.06 -18.36 7.35
N HIS A 37 1.18 -17.83 7.81
CA HIS A 37 1.31 -17.29 9.16
C HIS A 37 0.41 -16.08 9.42
N TYR A 38 0.10 -15.32 8.37
CA TYR A 38 -0.62 -14.05 8.47
C TYR A 38 -2.12 -14.15 8.19
N VAL A 39 -2.58 -15.19 7.51
CA VAL A 39 -4.00 -15.33 7.12
C VAL A 39 -4.84 -16.19 8.06
N GLY A 40 -4.23 -16.66 9.15
CA GLY A 40 -4.89 -17.52 10.14
C GLY A 40 -5.04 -18.95 9.69
N LYS A 41 -5.83 -19.73 10.43
CA LYS A 41 -6.05 -21.16 10.14
C LYS A 41 -6.96 -21.33 8.93
N GLY A 42 -6.62 -22.29 8.08
CA GLY A 42 -7.46 -22.71 6.97
C GLY A 42 -8.65 -23.61 7.39
N PRO A 43 -9.56 -23.95 6.48
CA PRO A 43 -9.65 -23.49 5.09
C PRO A 43 -9.86 -21.98 4.97
N TRP A 44 -9.18 -21.35 3.97
CA TRP A 44 -9.20 -19.89 3.78
C TRP A 44 -10.27 -19.48 2.78
N GLN A 45 -10.80 -18.28 2.97
CA GLN A 45 -11.77 -17.67 2.08
C GLN A 45 -11.03 -16.93 0.95
N ILE A 46 -11.13 -17.43 -0.27
CA ILE A 46 -10.52 -16.82 -1.46
C ILE A 46 -11.56 -15.98 -2.17
N ALA A 47 -11.21 -14.72 -2.48
CA ALA A 47 -12.11 -13.81 -3.18
C ALA A 47 -12.31 -14.25 -4.64
N VAL A 48 -13.57 -14.20 -5.06
CA VAL A 48 -14.02 -14.38 -6.43
C VAL A 48 -15.01 -13.27 -6.79
N VAL A 49 -15.39 -13.13 -8.06
CA VAL A 49 -16.32 -12.07 -8.51
C VAL A 49 -17.62 -12.03 -7.69
N ALA A 50 -18.15 -13.19 -7.29
CA ALA A 50 -19.40 -13.28 -6.55
C ALA A 50 -19.25 -13.39 -5.02
N GLY A 51 -18.09 -12.99 -4.46
CA GLY A 51 -17.84 -13.06 -3.02
C GLY A 51 -16.61 -13.89 -2.65
N TYR A 52 -16.76 -14.86 -1.75
CA TYR A 52 -15.66 -15.70 -1.27
C TYR A 52 -16.01 -17.18 -1.36
N ILE A 53 -15.02 -18.00 -1.70
CA ILE A 53 -15.11 -19.47 -1.66
C ILE A 53 -14.03 -20.03 -0.73
N PRO A 54 -14.33 -21.07 0.08
CA PRO A 54 -13.31 -21.70 0.91
C PRO A 54 -12.33 -22.52 0.07
N THR A 55 -11.07 -22.58 0.50
CA THR A 55 -10.13 -23.56 -0.04
C THR A 55 -10.59 -24.98 0.30
N ILE A 56 -10.18 -25.97 -0.51
CA ILE A 56 -10.57 -27.38 -0.35
C ILE A 56 -9.97 -28.03 0.91
N SER A 57 -8.93 -27.43 1.49
CA SER A 57 -8.25 -27.87 2.72
C SER A 57 -7.46 -26.70 3.32
N ASP A 58 -6.79 -26.98 4.44
CA ASP A 58 -5.83 -26.09 5.11
C ASP A 58 -4.38 -26.30 4.63
N ASP A 59 -4.18 -26.90 3.44
CA ASP A 59 -2.86 -27.04 2.84
C ASP A 59 -2.31 -25.65 2.42
N PRO A 60 -1.21 -25.15 3.03
CA PRO A 60 -0.71 -23.82 2.76
C PRO A 60 -0.24 -23.59 1.32
N ARG A 61 0.00 -24.65 0.54
CA ARG A 61 0.30 -24.54 -0.89
C ARG A 61 -0.81 -23.84 -1.69
N LEU A 62 -2.04 -23.91 -1.20
CA LEU A 62 -3.21 -23.23 -1.81
C LEU A 62 -3.16 -21.70 -1.69
N LEU A 63 -2.33 -21.15 -0.78
CA LEU A 63 -2.13 -19.72 -0.61
C LEU A 63 -1.09 -19.12 -1.54
N TYR A 64 -0.20 -19.94 -2.11
CA TYR A 64 0.89 -19.46 -2.97
C TYR A 64 0.42 -19.25 -4.42
N GLN A 65 -0.57 -18.40 -4.54
CA GLN A 65 -1.23 -17.95 -5.78
C GLN A 65 -1.49 -16.44 -5.70
N ASP A 66 -1.75 -15.81 -6.86
CA ASP A 66 -2.11 -14.39 -6.93
C ASP A 66 -3.60 -14.19 -6.61
N VAL A 67 -3.98 -14.41 -5.37
CA VAL A 67 -5.36 -14.35 -4.89
C VAL A 67 -5.51 -13.50 -3.64
N LEU A 68 -6.67 -12.87 -3.50
CA LEU A 68 -7.10 -12.18 -2.29
C LEU A 68 -7.61 -13.20 -1.27
N VAL A 69 -7.06 -13.17 -0.06
CA VAL A 69 -7.53 -14.00 1.06
C VAL A 69 -8.31 -13.14 2.05
N GLY A 70 -9.54 -13.56 2.38
CA GLY A 70 -10.37 -12.87 3.36
C GLY A 70 -9.78 -12.95 4.76
N LEU A 71 -9.72 -11.81 5.45
CA LEU A 71 -9.26 -11.69 6.84
C LEU A 71 -10.43 -11.47 7.81
N ALA A 72 -11.42 -10.68 7.37
CA ALA A 72 -12.69 -10.41 8.03
C ALA A 72 -13.74 -10.15 6.93
N THR A 73 -14.27 -11.23 6.36
CA THR A 73 -15.13 -11.19 5.17
C THR A 73 -16.47 -10.52 5.42
N ASP A 74 -16.97 -10.56 6.66
CA ASP A 74 -18.15 -9.84 7.14
C ASP A 74 -17.99 -8.31 7.08
N ARG A 75 -16.75 -7.81 7.15
CA ARG A 75 -16.38 -6.39 7.01
C ARG A 75 -15.75 -6.06 5.63
N GLY A 76 -15.72 -7.01 4.70
CA GLY A 76 -15.10 -6.85 3.39
C GLY A 76 -13.57 -6.75 3.42
N ILE A 77 -12.92 -7.12 4.54
CA ILE A 77 -11.47 -6.98 4.72
C ILE A 77 -10.75 -8.24 4.23
N ASN A 78 -9.73 -8.02 3.40
CA ASN A 78 -8.86 -9.04 2.85
C ASN A 78 -7.39 -8.59 2.88
N ASN A 79 -6.47 -9.51 2.55
CA ASN A 79 -5.04 -9.24 2.61
C ASN A 79 -4.43 -8.60 1.35
N GLY A 80 -5.25 -8.14 0.41
CA GLY A 80 -4.74 -7.56 -0.85
C GLY A 80 -4.20 -8.59 -1.85
N GLN A 81 -4.15 -8.20 -3.13
CA GLN A 81 -3.66 -9.05 -4.21
C GLN A 81 -2.14 -8.97 -4.31
N PRO A 82 -1.41 -10.10 -4.24
CA PRO A 82 0.05 -10.11 -4.16
C PRO A 82 0.78 -9.45 -5.33
N SER A 83 0.36 -9.68 -6.57
CA SER A 83 0.97 -9.03 -7.75
C SER A 83 0.81 -7.51 -7.72
N LEU A 84 -0.35 -7.03 -7.26
CA LEU A 84 -0.60 -5.60 -7.13
C LEU A 84 0.34 -4.96 -6.09
N HIS A 85 0.49 -5.60 -4.93
CA HIS A 85 1.44 -5.16 -3.91
C HIS A 85 2.91 -5.29 -4.36
N ALA A 86 3.25 -6.30 -5.15
CA ALA A 86 4.58 -6.39 -5.74
C ALA A 86 4.89 -5.20 -6.66
N THR A 87 3.91 -4.79 -7.50
CA THR A 87 4.02 -3.58 -8.34
C THR A 87 4.26 -2.33 -7.49
N PHE A 88 3.54 -2.17 -6.38
CA PHE A 88 3.66 -0.99 -5.53
C PHE A 88 4.98 -0.96 -4.75
N LEU A 89 5.40 -2.10 -4.21
CA LEU A 89 6.67 -2.23 -3.49
C LEU A 89 7.86 -2.03 -4.41
N ASP A 90 7.78 -2.48 -5.67
CA ASP A 90 8.81 -2.20 -6.67
C ASP A 90 8.88 -0.72 -7.02
N ALA A 91 7.73 -0.06 -7.19
CA ALA A 91 7.64 1.37 -7.51
C ALA A 91 8.17 2.26 -6.38
N CYS A 92 7.81 2.01 -5.12
CA CYS A 92 8.33 2.79 -3.99
C CYS A 92 9.72 2.31 -3.51
N SER A 93 10.15 1.13 -3.93
CA SER A 93 11.50 0.57 -3.78
C SER A 93 12.14 0.81 -2.40
N PRO A 94 11.61 0.24 -1.30
CA PRO A 94 12.22 0.38 0.01
C PRO A 94 13.62 -0.21 0.03
N VAL A 95 14.58 0.48 0.68
CA VAL A 95 15.97 0.03 0.76
C VAL A 95 16.41 -0.24 2.19
N GLU A 96 17.53 -0.94 2.34
CA GLU A 96 18.09 -1.31 3.64
C GLU A 96 18.36 -0.06 4.49
N GLY A 97 17.98 -0.11 5.76
CA GLY A 97 18.17 0.96 6.73
C GLY A 97 17.06 2.02 6.76
N GLU A 98 16.10 2.00 5.84
CA GLU A 98 15.02 2.98 5.80
C GLU A 98 14.00 2.81 6.93
N PHE A 99 13.36 3.94 7.27
CA PHE A 99 12.23 3.99 8.18
C PHE A 99 10.93 4.01 7.37
N VAL A 100 10.08 3.01 7.60
CA VAL A 100 8.80 2.85 6.89
C VAL A 100 7.61 3.05 7.82
N VAL A 101 6.64 3.85 7.40
CA VAL A 101 5.30 3.89 7.97
C VAL A 101 4.36 3.08 7.06
N HIS A 102 3.70 2.08 7.62
CA HIS A 102 2.72 1.24 6.91
C HIS A 102 1.32 1.52 7.44
N VAL A 103 0.39 1.98 6.61
CA VAL A 103 -0.98 2.32 6.96
C VAL A 103 -1.94 1.26 6.44
N GLY A 104 -2.77 0.69 7.31
CA GLY A 104 -3.67 -0.42 7.00
C GLY A 104 -2.92 -1.75 6.94
N ALA A 105 -2.30 -2.11 8.07
CA ALA A 105 -1.44 -3.29 8.18
C ALA A 105 -2.19 -4.62 8.04
N GLY A 106 -3.51 -4.63 8.29
CA GLY A 106 -4.28 -5.85 8.38
C GLY A 106 -3.70 -6.78 9.46
N THR A 107 -3.35 -7.99 9.06
CA THR A 107 -2.70 -8.98 9.94
C THR A 107 -1.17 -9.02 9.82
N GLY A 108 -0.57 -8.08 9.06
CA GLY A 108 0.87 -7.84 9.04
C GLY A 108 1.66 -8.50 7.90
N TYR A 109 1.03 -9.11 6.90
CA TYR A 109 1.76 -9.79 5.81
C TYR A 109 2.68 -8.83 5.04
N TYR A 110 2.16 -7.71 4.55
CA TYR A 110 2.99 -6.72 3.83
C TYR A 110 3.89 -5.93 4.77
N THR A 111 3.54 -5.81 6.06
CA THR A 111 4.45 -5.28 7.08
C THR A 111 5.73 -6.14 7.19
N ALA A 112 5.58 -7.46 7.18
CA ALA A 112 6.71 -8.38 7.20
C ALA A 112 7.56 -8.30 5.92
N ILE A 113 6.93 -8.14 4.76
CA ILE A 113 7.65 -7.93 3.48
C ILE A 113 8.42 -6.61 3.51
N LEU A 114 7.81 -5.51 3.99
CA LEU A 114 8.48 -4.23 4.19
C LEU A 114 9.68 -4.37 5.15
N ALA A 115 9.49 -5.08 6.28
CA ALA A 115 10.58 -5.34 7.24
C ALA A 115 11.73 -6.14 6.61
N ALA A 116 11.43 -7.13 5.76
CA ALA A 116 12.45 -7.88 5.02
C ALA A 116 13.20 -7.00 4.00
N LEU A 117 12.52 -6.03 3.38
CA LEU A 117 13.13 -5.11 2.41
C LEU A 117 14.06 -4.10 3.09
N VAL A 118 13.65 -3.54 4.24
CA VAL A 118 14.48 -2.57 4.96
C VAL A 118 15.56 -3.22 5.83
N GLY A 119 15.50 -4.52 6.02
CA GLY A 119 16.52 -5.28 6.74
C GLY A 119 16.58 -4.96 8.25
N PRO A 120 17.58 -5.52 8.95
CA PRO A 120 17.69 -5.41 10.41
C PRO A 120 18.08 -4.01 10.90
N THR A 121 18.59 -3.14 10.04
CA THR A 121 18.97 -1.76 10.36
C THR A 121 17.85 -0.75 10.08
N GLY A 122 16.84 -1.13 9.28
CA GLY A 122 15.64 -0.34 9.05
C GLY A 122 14.55 -0.62 10.08
N ASN A 123 13.50 0.20 10.07
CA ASN A 123 12.37 0.08 10.99
C ASN A 123 11.04 0.20 10.25
N VAL A 124 10.02 -0.51 10.74
CA VAL A 124 8.65 -0.40 10.25
C VAL A 124 7.70 -0.10 11.41
N VAL A 125 6.97 1.01 11.30
CA VAL A 125 5.83 1.33 12.18
C VAL A 125 4.55 1.12 11.38
N ALA A 126 3.73 0.18 11.83
CA ALA A 126 2.51 -0.23 11.15
C ALA A 126 1.28 0.22 11.94
N PHE A 127 0.34 0.87 11.27
CA PHE A 127 -0.94 1.31 11.81
C PHE A 127 -2.07 0.42 11.30
N GLU A 128 -2.92 -0.04 12.21
CA GLU A 128 -4.14 -0.76 11.90
C GLU A 128 -5.28 -0.27 12.81
N ILE A 129 -6.34 0.25 12.20
CA ILE A 129 -7.47 0.84 12.93
C ILE A 129 -8.40 -0.22 13.55
N GLN A 130 -8.44 -1.42 12.94
CA GLN A 130 -9.23 -2.53 13.47
C GLN A 130 -8.46 -3.23 14.58
N ALA A 131 -8.91 -3.06 15.84
CA ALA A 131 -8.18 -3.53 17.02
C ALA A 131 -7.89 -5.05 17.00
N ASP A 132 -8.85 -5.87 16.54
CA ASP A 132 -8.68 -7.32 16.41
C ASP A 132 -7.63 -7.71 15.36
N LEU A 133 -7.52 -6.96 14.26
CA LEU A 133 -6.48 -7.18 13.25
C LEU A 133 -5.12 -6.68 13.73
N ALA A 134 -5.10 -5.53 14.43
CA ALA A 134 -3.87 -5.01 15.04
C ALA A 134 -3.28 -5.99 16.07
N ASP A 135 -4.12 -6.61 16.89
CA ASP A 135 -3.69 -7.63 17.86
C ASP A 135 -3.10 -8.86 17.15
N ARG A 136 -3.77 -9.34 16.09
CA ARG A 136 -3.25 -10.42 15.24
C ARG A 136 -1.93 -10.04 14.57
N ALA A 137 -1.82 -8.80 14.08
CA ALA A 137 -0.57 -8.31 13.48
C ALA A 137 0.58 -8.28 14.50
N ARG A 138 0.34 -7.81 15.74
CA ARG A 138 1.35 -7.83 16.81
C ARG A 138 1.82 -9.25 17.11
N ASP A 139 0.89 -10.20 17.23
CA ASP A 139 1.24 -11.60 17.48
C ASP A 139 2.03 -12.21 16.32
N ASN A 140 1.63 -11.94 15.08
CA ASN A 140 2.29 -12.44 13.89
C ASN A 140 3.71 -11.87 13.72
N LEU A 141 3.91 -10.60 14.09
CA LEU A 141 5.15 -9.85 13.86
C LEU A 141 6.10 -9.79 15.05
N LYS A 142 5.73 -10.38 16.21
CA LYS A 142 6.53 -10.32 17.46
C LYS A 142 7.96 -10.85 17.34
N HIS A 143 8.24 -11.65 16.31
CA HIS A 143 9.56 -12.20 16.02
C HIS A 143 10.46 -11.21 15.24
N LEU A 144 9.92 -10.08 14.77
CA LEU A 144 10.62 -9.03 14.04
C LEU A 144 10.89 -7.84 14.96
N PRO A 145 12.11 -7.70 15.53
CA PRO A 145 12.39 -6.68 16.55
C PRO A 145 12.34 -5.24 16.00
N ASN A 146 12.45 -5.07 14.70
CA ASN A 146 12.40 -3.78 14.00
C ASN A 146 10.99 -3.40 13.51
N VAL A 147 9.94 -4.11 13.99
CA VAL A 147 8.54 -3.81 13.65
C VAL A 147 7.77 -3.41 14.91
N THR A 148 7.03 -2.30 14.80
CA THR A 148 6.07 -1.85 15.81
C THR A 148 4.68 -1.78 15.21
N VAL A 149 3.68 -2.39 15.85
CA VAL A 149 2.27 -2.32 15.41
C VAL A 149 1.45 -1.48 16.39
N LEU A 150 0.81 -0.44 15.86
CA LEU A 150 -0.07 0.46 16.59
C LEU A 150 -1.54 0.17 16.21
N SER A 151 -2.39 -0.01 17.21
CA SER A 151 -3.84 -0.06 17.04
C SER A 151 -4.37 1.36 17.08
N ASP A 152 -4.20 2.09 15.98
CA ASP A 152 -4.50 3.51 15.91
C ASP A 152 -4.77 3.93 14.45
N SER A 153 -5.34 5.13 14.29
CA SER A 153 -5.57 5.75 12.98
C SER A 153 -4.36 6.56 12.53
N ALA A 154 -3.73 6.16 11.44
CA ALA A 154 -2.65 6.94 10.82
C ALA A 154 -3.13 8.25 10.16
N THR A 155 -4.44 8.52 10.14
CA THR A 155 -5.01 9.78 9.65
C THR A 155 -5.13 10.82 10.76
N GLU A 156 -5.13 10.40 12.02
CA GLU A 156 -5.28 11.24 13.20
C GLU A 156 -3.97 11.31 14.04
N ALA A 157 -3.16 10.25 13.97
CA ALA A 157 -1.91 10.16 14.70
C ALA A 157 -0.83 11.11 14.14
N HIS A 158 0.06 11.55 15.01
CA HIS A 158 1.32 12.18 14.59
C HIS A 158 2.26 11.08 14.07
N LEU A 159 2.54 11.09 12.76
CA LEU A 159 3.45 10.12 12.16
C LEU A 159 4.91 10.49 12.44
N PRO A 160 5.78 9.51 12.68
CA PRO A 160 7.22 9.75 12.69
C PRO A 160 7.71 10.12 11.28
N ASN A 161 8.82 10.84 11.19
CA ASN A 161 9.49 11.09 9.91
C ASN A 161 9.85 9.76 9.24
N ALA A 162 9.56 9.65 7.95
CA ALA A 162 9.68 8.40 7.21
C ALA A 162 10.34 8.59 5.84
N ASP A 163 11.07 7.56 5.42
CA ASP A 163 11.63 7.46 4.07
C ASP A 163 10.60 6.85 3.12
N VAL A 164 9.71 5.99 3.64
CA VAL A 164 8.57 5.43 2.89
C VAL A 164 7.31 5.48 3.75
N ILE A 165 6.22 6.00 3.17
CA ILE A 165 4.86 5.83 3.70
C ILE A 165 4.10 4.96 2.71
N TYR A 166 3.73 3.75 3.14
CA TYR A 166 3.04 2.74 2.34
C TYR A 166 1.60 2.58 2.82
N VAL A 167 0.62 2.97 1.99
CA VAL A 167 -0.79 3.02 2.39
C VAL A 167 -1.61 1.96 1.68
N ASN A 168 -2.33 1.15 2.44
CA ASN A 168 -3.20 0.07 1.98
C ASN A 168 -4.70 0.36 2.15
N ALA A 169 -5.07 1.64 2.12
CA ALA A 169 -6.47 2.05 2.19
C ALA A 169 -6.71 3.25 1.26
N GLY A 170 -7.86 3.26 0.58
CA GLY A 170 -8.18 4.25 -0.45
C GLY A 170 -8.53 5.62 0.13
N ALA A 171 -7.72 6.62 -0.16
CA ALA A 171 -7.94 8.02 0.20
C ALA A 171 -8.45 8.83 -0.99
N THR A 172 -9.23 9.88 -0.75
CA THR A 172 -9.63 10.83 -1.81
C THR A 172 -8.60 11.93 -2.05
N HIS A 173 -7.64 12.06 -1.13
CA HIS A 173 -6.61 13.10 -1.16
C HIS A 173 -5.37 12.66 -0.37
N PRO A 174 -4.19 13.22 -0.68
CA PRO A 174 -3.01 13.05 0.17
C PRO A 174 -3.23 13.83 1.47
N LEU A 175 -3.06 13.19 2.63
CA LEU A 175 -3.15 13.90 3.90
C LEU A 175 -1.92 14.79 4.11
N ALA A 176 -2.15 16.00 4.63
CA ALA A 176 -1.05 16.92 4.98
C ALA A 176 -0.07 16.27 5.96
N SER A 177 -0.57 15.52 6.96
CA SER A 177 0.24 14.78 7.93
C SER A 177 1.16 13.73 7.28
N TRP A 178 0.71 13.07 6.21
CA TRP A 178 1.55 12.12 5.48
C TRP A 178 2.66 12.83 4.70
N LEU A 179 2.34 13.96 4.05
CA LEU A 179 3.32 14.75 3.31
C LEU A 179 4.35 15.41 4.24
N ASP A 180 3.91 15.88 5.41
CA ASP A 180 4.78 16.49 6.43
C ASP A 180 5.77 15.48 7.03
N ALA A 181 5.33 14.22 7.20
CA ALA A 181 6.15 13.15 7.74
C ALA A 181 7.21 12.61 6.76
N LEU A 182 7.12 12.92 5.45
CA LEU A 182 8.13 12.47 4.49
C LEU A 182 9.47 13.20 4.69
N ASN A 183 10.56 12.45 4.75
CA ASN A 183 11.90 12.99 4.56
C ASN A 183 12.08 13.53 3.14
N VAL A 184 13.01 14.45 2.91
CA VAL A 184 13.43 14.82 1.53
C VAL A 184 14.04 13.58 0.86
N GLY A 185 13.59 13.24 -0.33
CA GLY A 185 13.84 11.96 -1.00
C GLY A 185 12.87 10.85 -0.59
N GLY A 186 12.03 11.06 0.43
CA GLY A 186 11.03 10.10 0.87
C GLY A 186 9.88 9.92 -0.12
N ARG A 187 9.23 8.76 -0.05
CA ARG A 187 8.16 8.32 -0.97
C ARG A 187 6.89 7.99 -0.21
N LEU A 188 5.78 8.59 -0.62
CA LEU A 188 4.43 8.21 -0.22
C LEU A 188 3.79 7.46 -1.37
N ILE A 189 3.34 6.23 -1.13
CA ILE A 189 2.54 5.50 -2.10
C ILE A 189 1.19 5.18 -1.49
N PHE A 190 0.12 5.60 -2.15
CA PHE A 190 -1.23 5.45 -1.63
C PHE A 190 -2.28 5.34 -2.73
N PRO A 191 -3.39 4.62 -2.48
CA PRO A 191 -4.50 4.56 -3.42
C PRO A 191 -5.29 5.88 -3.37
N LEU A 192 -5.17 6.68 -4.43
CA LEU A 192 -6.00 7.86 -4.66
C LEU A 192 -7.26 7.42 -5.41
N THR A 193 -8.37 7.28 -4.68
CA THR A 193 -9.61 6.70 -5.21
C THR A 193 -10.80 7.58 -4.91
N PRO A 194 -11.68 7.87 -5.90
CA PRO A 194 -12.97 8.48 -5.62
C PRO A 194 -13.89 7.51 -4.88
N ASN A 195 -15.06 7.96 -4.43
CA ASN A 195 -16.09 7.08 -3.89
C ASN A 195 -16.67 6.24 -5.02
N ASP A 196 -16.83 4.94 -4.76
CA ASP A 196 -17.53 3.97 -5.64
C ASP A 196 -16.93 3.76 -7.06
N GLU A 197 -15.73 4.27 -7.33
CA GLU A 197 -15.07 4.15 -8.63
C GLU A 197 -13.61 3.70 -8.54
N LEU A 198 -13.07 3.26 -9.68
CA LEU A 198 -11.64 2.98 -9.81
C LEU A 198 -10.83 4.29 -9.76
N GLY A 199 -9.83 4.30 -8.92
CA GLY A 199 -8.81 5.35 -8.90
C GLY A 199 -7.45 4.84 -9.38
N CYS A 200 -6.40 5.35 -8.78
CA CYS A 200 -5.03 4.95 -9.08
C CYS A 200 -4.19 4.79 -7.81
N MET A 201 -3.16 3.99 -7.90
CA MET A 201 -2.04 4.03 -6.96
C MET A 201 -1.14 5.19 -7.36
N LEU A 202 -1.07 6.21 -6.53
CA LEU A 202 -0.22 7.38 -6.72
C LEU A 202 1.07 7.22 -5.92
N LEU A 203 2.19 7.40 -6.58
CA LEU A 203 3.52 7.54 -5.97
C LEU A 203 3.88 9.01 -5.93
N VAL A 204 4.14 9.54 -4.73
CA VAL A 204 4.60 10.91 -4.49
C VAL A 204 5.99 10.86 -3.88
N THR A 205 6.95 11.56 -4.46
CA THR A 205 8.32 11.69 -3.93
C THR A 205 8.57 13.13 -3.50
N ARG A 206 8.97 13.34 -2.26
CA ARG A 206 9.38 14.67 -1.79
C ARG A 206 10.75 15.00 -2.35
N ALA A 207 10.79 15.65 -3.51
CA ALA A 207 12.02 15.94 -4.25
C ALA A 207 12.86 17.05 -3.58
N THR A 208 12.18 18.08 -3.01
CA THR A 208 12.78 19.19 -2.27
C THR A 208 11.98 19.47 -1.00
N PRO A 209 12.40 20.37 -0.11
CA PRO A 209 11.61 20.70 1.08
C PRO A 209 10.15 21.11 0.80
N SER A 210 9.88 21.69 -0.39
CA SER A 210 8.55 22.15 -0.81
C SER A 210 8.02 21.49 -2.09
N GLY A 211 8.84 20.78 -2.85
CA GLY A 211 8.49 20.19 -4.15
C GLY A 211 8.21 18.69 -4.06
N TYR A 212 7.11 18.26 -4.67
CA TYR A 212 6.70 16.86 -4.72
C TYR A 212 6.50 16.42 -6.18
N ALA A 213 7.32 15.46 -6.63
CA ALA A 213 7.06 14.72 -7.86
C ALA A 213 5.91 13.73 -7.64
N ALA A 214 5.10 13.51 -8.66
CA ALA A 214 4.01 12.54 -8.59
C ALA A 214 3.92 11.71 -9.87
N SER A 215 3.63 10.42 -9.74
CA SER A 215 3.41 9.53 -10.87
C SER A 215 2.37 8.46 -10.53
N VAL A 216 1.69 7.98 -11.56
CA VAL A 216 0.70 6.90 -11.43
C VAL A 216 1.36 5.57 -11.67
N VAL A 217 1.14 4.62 -10.77
CA VAL A 217 1.72 3.27 -10.81
C VAL A 217 0.77 2.28 -11.47
N ALA A 218 -0.53 2.31 -11.09
CA ALA A 218 -1.54 1.40 -11.61
C ALA A 218 -2.96 1.94 -11.36
N ARG A 219 -3.94 1.43 -12.10
CA ARG A 219 -5.38 1.63 -11.79
C ARG A 219 -5.79 0.66 -10.69
N VAL A 220 -6.50 1.15 -9.68
CA VAL A 220 -6.82 0.36 -8.48
C VAL A 220 -8.19 0.68 -7.89
N ALA A 221 -8.73 -0.30 -7.15
CA ALA A 221 -9.77 -0.11 -6.14
C ALA A 221 -9.24 -0.58 -4.78
N PHE A 222 -9.56 0.15 -3.73
CA PHE A 222 -9.16 -0.17 -2.36
C PHE A 222 -10.31 0.04 -1.38
N ILE A 223 -10.25 -0.67 -0.26
CA ILE A 223 -11.12 -0.43 0.90
C ILE A 223 -10.92 1.03 1.35
N PRO A 224 -12.00 1.80 1.60
CA PRO A 224 -11.90 3.19 1.99
C PRO A 224 -11.06 3.42 3.25
N CYS A 225 -10.17 4.42 3.21
CA CYS A 225 -9.38 4.86 4.35
C CYS A 225 -10.23 5.72 5.28
N VAL A 226 -10.47 5.26 6.50
CA VAL A 226 -11.18 6.02 7.51
C VAL A 226 -10.40 7.29 7.86
N GLY A 227 -11.06 8.45 7.83
CA GLY A 227 -10.44 9.75 8.12
C GLY A 227 -9.72 10.41 6.94
N ALA A 228 -9.65 9.73 5.77
CA ALA A 228 -9.03 10.28 4.55
C ALA A 228 -10.00 10.30 3.35
N ARG A 229 -11.29 10.51 3.62
CA ARG A 229 -12.34 10.59 2.60
C ARG A 229 -13.04 11.96 2.69
N ASP A 230 -13.21 12.59 1.55
CA ASP A 230 -13.89 13.87 1.38
C ASP A 230 -14.74 13.86 0.11
N ASP A 231 -16.03 14.18 0.23
CA ASP A 231 -16.98 14.06 -0.87
C ASP A 231 -16.74 15.10 -1.98
N PHE A 232 -16.29 16.30 -1.63
CA PHE A 232 -15.97 17.33 -2.61
C PHE A 232 -14.79 16.89 -3.47
N THR A 233 -13.71 16.47 -2.82
CA THR A 233 -12.51 15.98 -3.48
C THR A 233 -12.80 14.70 -4.28
N SER A 234 -13.64 13.80 -3.76
CA SER A 234 -14.04 12.59 -4.47
C SER A 234 -14.70 12.92 -5.81
N LYS A 235 -15.62 13.87 -5.84
CA LYS A 235 -16.29 14.31 -7.08
C LYS A 235 -15.33 14.98 -8.07
N ALA A 236 -14.42 15.84 -7.58
CA ALA A 236 -13.41 16.47 -8.41
C ALA A 236 -12.46 15.43 -9.03
N LEU A 237 -12.04 14.43 -8.25
CA LEU A 237 -11.19 13.34 -8.70
C LEU A 237 -11.90 12.47 -9.74
N ALA A 238 -13.16 12.09 -9.53
CA ALA A 238 -13.96 11.34 -10.49
C ALA A 238 -14.06 12.07 -11.83
N ALA A 239 -14.43 13.37 -11.81
CA ALA A 239 -14.52 14.18 -13.01
C ALA A 239 -13.17 14.31 -13.74
N ALA A 240 -12.05 14.43 -13.02
CA ALA A 240 -10.72 14.47 -13.62
C ALA A 240 -10.37 13.13 -14.31
N LEU A 241 -10.68 12.02 -13.65
CA LEU A 241 -10.42 10.67 -14.17
C LEU A 241 -11.25 10.34 -15.44
N GLU A 242 -12.45 10.94 -15.58
CA GLU A 242 -13.28 10.77 -16.77
C GLU A 242 -12.80 11.62 -17.97
N THR A 243 -12.26 12.80 -17.69
CA THR A 243 -12.00 13.80 -18.72
C THR A 243 -10.54 13.92 -19.14
N GLN A 244 -9.61 13.44 -18.32
CA GLN A 244 -8.17 13.58 -18.53
C GLN A 244 -7.43 12.28 -18.26
N SER A 245 -6.32 12.07 -18.99
CA SER A 245 -5.42 10.93 -18.70
C SER A 245 -4.65 11.19 -17.40
N ILE A 246 -4.77 10.28 -16.45
CA ILE A 246 -4.05 10.39 -15.18
C ILE A 246 -2.55 10.12 -15.33
N GLU A 247 -2.14 9.42 -16.37
CA GLU A 247 -0.74 9.15 -16.69
C GLU A 247 0.05 10.43 -17.05
N THR A 248 -0.67 11.56 -17.26
CA THR A 248 -0.04 12.88 -17.49
C THR A 248 0.40 13.57 -16.19
N VAL A 249 -0.03 13.11 -15.02
CA VAL A 249 0.36 13.70 -13.73
C VAL A 249 1.87 13.59 -13.52
N ARG A 250 2.50 14.70 -13.10
CA ARG A 250 3.94 14.83 -12.86
C ARG A 250 4.30 15.36 -11.47
N SER A 251 3.43 16.19 -10.88
CA SER A 251 3.71 16.76 -9.56
C SER A 251 2.46 16.90 -8.70
N LEU A 252 2.70 17.04 -7.40
CA LEU A 252 1.71 17.38 -6.40
C LEU A 252 2.13 18.70 -5.74
N HIS A 253 1.18 19.58 -5.63
CA HIS A 253 1.36 20.90 -5.01
C HIS A 253 0.49 21.03 -3.77
N ARG A 254 0.98 21.78 -2.79
CA ARG A 254 0.23 22.18 -1.60
C ARG A 254 -0.21 23.65 -1.76
N GLY A 255 -1.37 23.96 -1.21
CA GLY A 255 -1.95 25.31 -1.25
C GLY A 255 -3.14 25.43 -2.20
N THR A 256 -3.68 26.66 -2.29
CA THR A 256 -4.98 26.97 -2.91
C THR A 256 -4.87 27.72 -4.24
N ASN A 257 -3.66 27.83 -4.82
CA ASN A 257 -3.41 28.61 -6.03
C ASN A 257 -3.01 27.70 -7.21
N PRO A 258 -3.92 26.86 -7.75
CA PRO A 258 -3.63 26.04 -8.92
C PRO A 258 -3.42 26.92 -10.16
N ASP A 259 -2.54 26.48 -11.05
CA ASP A 259 -2.32 27.12 -12.35
C ASP A 259 -3.00 26.33 -13.49
N SER A 260 -2.72 26.71 -14.73
CA SER A 260 -3.33 26.09 -15.93
C SER A 260 -2.89 24.62 -16.17
N THR A 261 -1.93 24.11 -15.42
CA THR A 261 -1.46 22.72 -15.50
C THR A 261 -2.17 21.80 -14.51
N ALA A 262 -3.10 22.35 -13.70
CA ALA A 262 -3.83 21.59 -12.70
C ALA A 262 -4.65 20.47 -13.34
N TRP A 263 -4.37 19.22 -12.90
CA TRP A 263 -5.07 18.02 -13.32
C TRP A 263 -6.30 17.71 -12.44
N CYS A 264 -6.14 17.82 -11.11
CA CYS A 264 -7.22 17.71 -10.13
C CYS A 264 -6.93 18.66 -8.97
N ILE A 265 -7.96 19.34 -8.49
CA ILE A 265 -7.85 20.37 -7.45
C ILE A 265 -8.64 19.91 -6.22
N GLY A 266 -7.96 19.77 -5.07
CA GLY A 266 -8.55 19.60 -3.75
C GLY A 266 -8.64 20.92 -2.98
N THR A 267 -8.91 20.84 -1.67
CA THR A 267 -9.09 22.01 -0.80
C THR A 267 -7.78 22.80 -0.60
N ASP A 268 -6.68 22.09 -0.37
CA ASP A 268 -5.36 22.68 -0.05
C ASP A 268 -4.21 21.96 -0.77
N TRP A 269 -4.53 21.25 -1.83
CA TRP A 269 -3.59 20.54 -2.69
C TRP A 269 -4.13 20.45 -4.12
N TRP A 270 -3.25 20.18 -5.07
CA TRP A 270 -3.62 19.88 -6.45
C TRP A 270 -2.54 19.05 -7.15
N LEU A 271 -2.98 18.21 -8.09
CA LEU A 271 -2.08 17.48 -8.99
C LEU A 271 -1.88 18.29 -10.27
N SER A 272 -0.67 18.23 -10.81
CA SER A 272 -0.27 18.95 -12.01
C SER A 272 0.30 18.02 -13.07
N THR A 273 0.12 18.41 -14.33
CA THR A 273 0.78 17.79 -15.49
C THR A 273 2.18 18.36 -15.75
N ALA A 274 2.58 19.43 -15.05
CA ALA A 274 3.94 19.99 -15.10
C ALA A 274 4.87 19.30 -14.09
N GLU A 275 6.16 19.28 -14.38
CA GLU A 275 7.18 18.81 -13.44
C GLU A 275 7.18 19.69 -12.16
N PRO A 276 7.62 19.12 -11.01
CA PRO A 276 7.68 19.89 -9.76
C PRO A 276 8.62 21.09 -9.90
N THR A 277 8.15 22.24 -9.42
CA THR A 277 9.01 23.43 -9.29
C THR A 277 9.88 23.31 -8.03
N GLU A 278 11.08 23.92 -8.05
CA GLU A 278 12.02 23.95 -6.92
C GLU A 278 11.45 24.64 -5.67
#